data_f037a9a312a70e58f1468f1569ce3f68
#
_entry.id   f037a9a312a70e58f1468f1569ce3f68
#
_cell.length_a   1.000
_cell.length_b   1.000
_cell.length_c   1.000
_cell.angle_alpha   90.00
_cell.angle_beta   90.00
_cell.angle_gamma   90.00
#
_symmetry.space_group_name_H-M   'P 1'
#
loop_
_entity.id
_entity.type
_entity.pdbx_description
1 polymer ?
#
loop_
_entity_poly.entity_id
_entity_poly.type
_entity_poly.pdbx_seq_one_letter_code
_entity_poly.pdbx_strand_id
1 'polypeptide(L)'
;MNTQGRPTDPASAGVRPAPDAPTFTGNRGLDQEEPLLFESGRIGTTGVDLAEPKSTGARLGGLERRAPIGLPGLTEPETMRHYVRLSRKNYAIDSGLYPLGSCTMKHNPRLNEKMARLPGFGDIHPLQPQKTVQGAIALMEALAGYLMELTGMKAVTLSPKAGAHGELAGMLCIKAAHDANGSKRSVVLVPDSAHGTNPATAAFMGYSVKSIPARDDGTVSADAVKAALGPDVAAIMLTNPNTCGLFEPEVVEIARDVHAAGA
;
A
#
# COMPACT_ATOMS: atom_id res chain seq x y z
N MET A 1 2.49 -5.66 25.85
CA MET A 1 2.22 -4.20 25.67
C MET A 1 0.78 -3.97 26.12
N ASN A 2 0.51 -2.87 26.84
CA ASN A 2 -0.86 -2.49 27.14
C ASN A 2 -1.55 -1.95 25.86
N THR A 3 -2.85 -1.70 25.94
CA THR A 3 -3.66 -1.18 24.82
C THR A 3 -3.17 0.18 24.23
N GLN A 4 -2.18 0.80 24.88
CA GLN A 4 -1.53 2.05 24.42
C GLN A 4 -0.14 1.81 23.83
N GLY A 5 0.26 0.56 23.58
CA GLY A 5 1.54 0.20 22.98
C GLY A 5 2.75 0.35 23.92
N ARG A 6 2.54 0.58 25.22
CA ARG A 6 3.65 0.66 26.19
C ARG A 6 4.07 -0.74 26.63
N PRO A 7 5.38 -0.98 26.85
CA PRO A 7 5.83 -2.22 27.46
C PRO A 7 5.14 -2.42 28.82
N THR A 8 4.54 -3.58 29.04
CA THR A 8 4.09 -3.98 30.39
C THR A 8 5.29 -4.54 31.12
N ASP A 9 5.49 -4.09 32.36
CA ASP A 9 6.49 -4.69 33.23
C ASP A 9 6.15 -6.19 33.41
N PRO A 10 7.06 -7.11 33.08
CA PRO A 10 6.82 -8.55 33.26
C PRO A 10 6.45 -8.93 34.71
N ALA A 11 6.96 -8.18 35.68
CA ALA A 11 6.65 -8.38 37.10
C ALA A 11 5.21 -7.97 37.44
N SER A 12 4.55 -7.12 36.68
CA SER A 12 3.17 -6.67 36.89
C SER A 12 2.13 -7.48 36.11
N ALA A 13 2.56 -8.42 35.27
CA ALA A 13 1.67 -9.22 34.42
C ALA A 13 0.68 -10.11 35.19
N GLY A 14 0.84 -10.25 36.50
CA GLY A 14 -0.09 -11.00 37.39
C GLY A 14 -1.15 -10.17 38.09
N VAL A 15 -1.03 -8.85 38.08
CA VAL A 15 -2.00 -7.93 38.68
C VAL A 15 -2.86 -7.31 37.59
N ARG A 16 -3.99 -7.93 37.28
CA ARG A 16 -5.04 -7.22 36.55
C ARG A 16 -5.51 -6.06 37.42
N PRO A 17 -5.42 -4.80 36.96
CA PRO A 17 -6.11 -3.72 37.65
C PRO A 17 -7.60 -4.10 37.79
N ALA A 18 -8.20 -3.77 38.90
CA ALA A 18 -9.65 -3.93 39.06
C ALA A 18 -10.34 -3.29 37.83
N PRO A 19 -11.37 -3.94 37.25
CA PRO A 19 -12.03 -3.47 36.03
C PRO A 19 -12.52 -2.01 36.10
N ASP A 20 -12.76 -1.52 37.31
CA ASP A 20 -13.30 -0.19 37.57
C ASP A 20 -12.26 0.83 38.06
N ALA A 21 -10.97 0.50 38.07
CA ALA A 21 -9.96 1.48 38.43
C ALA A 21 -9.77 2.47 37.27
N PRO A 22 -10.09 3.77 37.44
CA PRO A 22 -9.91 4.75 36.38
C PRO A 22 -8.43 4.83 36.05
N THR A 23 -8.06 4.53 34.81
CA THR A 23 -6.70 4.74 34.34
C THR A 23 -6.46 6.23 34.24
N PHE A 24 -5.80 6.80 35.23
CA PHE A 24 -5.41 8.19 35.17
C PHE A 24 -4.23 8.32 34.20
N THR A 25 -4.53 8.79 32.98
CA THR A 25 -3.50 9.26 32.08
C THR A 25 -3.44 10.78 32.21
N GLY A 26 -2.28 11.34 32.53
CA GLY A 26 -2.04 12.79 32.58
C GLY A 26 -2.33 13.52 31.25
N ASN A 27 -2.82 12.81 30.25
CA ASN A 27 -3.12 13.30 28.91
C ASN A 27 -4.60 13.63 28.66
N ARG A 28 -5.49 13.47 29.65
CA ARG A 28 -6.94 13.70 29.47
C ARG A 28 -7.26 15.13 28.99
N GLY A 29 -6.46 16.12 29.39
CA GLY A 29 -6.62 17.50 28.93
C GLY A 29 -6.05 17.77 27.52
N LEU A 30 -5.30 16.82 26.95
CA LEU A 30 -4.70 16.95 25.61
C LEU A 30 -5.51 16.22 24.53
N ASP A 31 -6.48 15.41 24.94
CA ASP A 31 -7.32 14.62 24.02
C ASP A 31 -8.70 15.27 23.92
N GLN A 32 -8.78 16.25 23.02
CA GLN A 32 -10.00 17.02 22.78
C GLN A 32 -10.75 16.46 21.59
N GLU A 33 -12.09 16.44 21.67
CA GLU A 33 -12.94 16.29 20.50
C GLU A 33 -12.68 17.41 19.51
N GLU A 34 -12.54 17.06 18.23
CA GLU A 34 -12.27 18.02 17.18
C GLU A 34 -13.56 18.28 16.39
N PRO A 35 -14.10 19.51 16.42
CA PRO A 35 -15.30 19.84 15.66
C PRO A 35 -15.00 19.83 14.15
N LEU A 36 -16.03 19.68 13.35
CA LEU A 36 -15.94 19.85 11.90
C LEU A 36 -15.62 21.31 11.55
N LEU A 37 -14.94 21.52 10.41
CA LEU A 37 -14.67 22.90 9.92
C LEU A 37 -15.94 23.71 9.73
N PHE A 38 -17.05 23.05 9.37
CA PHE A 38 -18.38 23.71 9.24
C PHE A 38 -18.96 24.18 10.58
N GLU A 39 -18.52 23.61 11.69
CA GLU A 39 -19.00 23.96 13.04
C GLU A 39 -18.14 25.05 13.65
N SER A 40 -16.85 25.08 13.37
CA SER A 40 -15.89 26.01 13.99
C SER A 40 -15.46 27.14 13.08
N GLY A 41 -15.59 26.98 11.78
CA GLY A 41 -15.14 27.93 10.78
C GLY A 41 -16.11 29.12 10.60
N ARG A 42 -15.60 30.20 10.06
CA ARG A 42 -16.36 31.45 9.80
C ARG A 42 -16.23 31.80 8.31
N ILE A 43 -17.34 32.21 7.70
CA ILE A 43 -17.33 32.72 6.32
C ILE A 43 -16.51 34.02 6.27
N GLY A 44 -15.65 34.13 5.25
CA GLY A 44 -14.76 35.29 5.07
C GLY A 44 -13.47 35.23 5.88
N THR A 45 -13.23 34.15 6.62
CA THR A 45 -11.96 33.92 7.32
C THR A 45 -11.05 33.03 6.46
N THR A 46 -9.77 33.35 6.42
CA THR A 46 -8.75 32.53 5.76
C THR A 46 -7.52 32.37 6.65
N GLY A 47 -6.90 31.20 6.62
CA GLY A 47 -5.63 30.92 7.28
C GLY A 47 -4.43 30.96 6.32
N VAL A 48 -4.64 31.40 5.09
CA VAL A 48 -3.61 31.41 4.05
C VAL A 48 -3.60 32.76 3.34
N ASP A 49 -2.42 33.33 3.25
CA ASP A 49 -2.17 34.62 2.59
C ASP A 49 -1.65 34.33 1.15
N LEU A 50 -2.57 33.95 0.28
CA LEU A 50 -2.26 33.75 -1.14
C LEU A 50 -2.48 35.04 -1.90
N ALA A 51 -1.61 35.29 -2.89
CA ALA A 51 -1.81 36.39 -3.83
C ALA A 51 -3.15 36.24 -4.55
N GLU A 52 -3.88 37.34 -4.73
CA GLU A 52 -5.11 37.34 -5.50
C GLU A 52 -4.87 36.79 -6.90
N PRO A 53 -5.69 35.83 -7.38
CA PRO A 53 -5.55 35.29 -8.71
C PRO A 53 -5.76 36.40 -9.75
N LYS A 54 -4.89 36.45 -10.74
CA LYS A 54 -5.08 37.34 -11.88
C LYS A 54 -6.42 37.01 -12.54
N SER A 55 -7.25 38.04 -12.79
CA SER A 55 -8.48 37.86 -13.56
C SER A 55 -8.15 37.21 -14.92
N THR A 56 -8.75 36.07 -15.18
CA THR A 56 -8.55 35.32 -16.44
C THR A 56 -9.52 35.76 -17.53
N GLY A 57 -10.32 36.80 -17.29
CA GLY A 57 -11.41 37.20 -18.18
C GLY A 57 -12.55 36.16 -18.18
N ALA A 58 -13.61 36.46 -18.88
CA ALA A 58 -14.79 35.63 -18.97
C ALA A 58 -14.55 34.36 -19.84
N ARG A 59 -13.79 33.41 -19.32
CA ARG A 59 -13.56 32.10 -20.02
C ARG A 59 -14.73 31.13 -19.85
N LEU A 60 -15.64 31.40 -18.92
CA LEU A 60 -16.75 30.51 -18.59
C LEU A 60 -18.03 30.79 -19.39
N GLY A 61 -18.02 31.77 -20.30
CA GLY A 61 -19.15 32.04 -21.18
C GLY A 61 -20.47 32.33 -20.45
N GLY A 62 -20.43 32.95 -19.27
CA GLY A 62 -21.60 33.26 -18.46
C GLY A 62 -21.99 32.16 -17.47
N LEU A 63 -21.19 31.10 -17.35
CA LEU A 63 -21.39 30.01 -16.38
C LEU A 63 -20.72 30.30 -15.03
N GLU A 64 -20.23 31.52 -14.83
CA GLU A 64 -19.63 31.90 -13.55
C GLU A 64 -20.68 31.81 -12.42
N ARG A 65 -20.22 31.35 -11.26
CA ARG A 65 -21.02 31.32 -10.04
C ARG A 65 -21.37 32.78 -9.62
N ARG A 66 -22.63 33.05 -9.46
CA ARG A 66 -23.11 34.39 -9.05
C ARG A 66 -23.13 34.57 -7.53
N ALA A 67 -23.26 33.47 -6.79
CA ALA A 67 -23.27 33.50 -5.32
C ALA A 67 -21.91 33.05 -4.78
N PRO A 68 -21.49 33.61 -3.62
CA PRO A 68 -20.28 33.07 -2.94
C PRO A 68 -20.43 31.60 -2.63
N ILE A 69 -19.31 30.87 -2.60
CA ILE A 69 -19.29 29.45 -2.26
C ILE A 69 -19.82 29.21 -0.85
N GLY A 70 -19.59 30.16 0.06
CA GLY A 70 -20.08 30.08 1.44
C GLY A 70 -19.34 29.05 2.30
N LEU A 71 -18.14 28.63 1.90
CA LEU A 71 -17.32 27.73 2.72
C LEU A 71 -16.75 28.50 3.92
N PRO A 72 -16.81 27.90 5.12
CA PRO A 72 -16.17 28.49 6.30
C PRO A 72 -14.66 28.33 6.22
N GLY A 73 -13.94 29.27 6.79
CA GLY A 73 -12.49 29.23 6.95
C GLY A 73 -12.06 29.38 8.39
N LEU A 74 -10.82 29.10 8.66
CA LEU A 74 -10.15 29.26 9.96
C LEU A 74 -8.99 30.23 9.80
N THR A 75 -8.59 30.89 10.88
CA THR A 75 -7.28 31.57 10.93
C THR A 75 -6.14 30.60 10.90
N GLU A 76 -4.91 31.04 10.59
CA GLU A 76 -3.74 30.19 10.56
C GLU A 76 -3.54 29.42 11.89
N PRO A 77 -3.57 30.03 13.08
CA PRO A 77 -3.43 29.30 14.32
C PRO A 77 -4.53 28.25 14.55
N GLU A 78 -5.77 28.55 14.18
CA GLU A 78 -6.89 27.61 14.28
C GLU A 78 -6.70 26.44 13.31
N THR A 79 -6.27 26.71 12.08
CA THR A 79 -5.97 25.68 11.06
C THR A 79 -4.88 24.74 11.53
N MET A 80 -3.77 25.28 12.00
CA MET A 80 -2.65 24.49 12.51
C MET A 80 -3.06 23.61 13.68
N ARG A 81 -3.77 24.18 14.66
CA ARG A 81 -4.25 23.43 15.82
C ARG A 81 -5.25 22.35 15.45
N HIS A 82 -6.19 22.65 14.56
CA HIS A 82 -7.18 21.69 14.08
C HIS A 82 -6.51 20.47 13.43
N TYR A 83 -5.67 20.68 12.42
CA TYR A 83 -5.04 19.59 11.71
C TYR A 83 -3.98 18.85 12.52
N VAL A 84 -3.27 19.52 13.44
CA VAL A 84 -2.35 18.83 14.37
C VAL A 84 -3.13 17.91 15.31
N ARG A 85 -4.29 18.35 15.84
CA ARG A 85 -5.12 17.48 16.68
C ARG A 85 -5.69 16.30 15.88
N LEU A 86 -6.17 16.52 14.66
CA LEU A 86 -6.62 15.44 13.77
C LEU A 86 -5.50 14.47 13.43
N SER A 87 -4.30 14.95 13.13
CA SER A 87 -3.16 14.08 12.81
C SER A 87 -2.80 13.14 13.96
N ARG A 88 -3.00 13.58 15.21
CA ARG A 88 -2.77 12.75 16.40
C ARG A 88 -3.81 11.64 16.58
N LYS A 89 -4.99 11.77 15.98
CA LYS A 89 -6.04 10.74 15.98
C LYS A 89 -5.82 9.69 14.88
N ASN A 90 -4.98 9.99 13.89
CA ASN A 90 -4.60 9.07 12.83
C ASN A 90 -3.38 8.24 13.22
N TYR A 91 -3.32 7.04 12.65
CA TYR A 91 -2.14 6.20 12.79
C TYR A 91 -0.99 6.75 11.93
N ALA A 92 0.17 6.91 12.53
CA ALA A 92 1.37 7.35 11.83
C ALA A 92 2.49 6.32 11.95
N ILE A 93 3.16 5.99 10.86
CA ILE A 93 4.28 5.04 10.83
C ILE A 93 5.45 5.47 11.73
N ASP A 94 5.60 6.79 11.96
CA ASP A 94 6.60 7.32 12.87
C ASP A 94 6.24 7.14 14.35
N SER A 95 4.98 6.84 14.66
CA SER A 95 4.50 6.59 16.02
C SER A 95 4.51 5.11 16.40
N GLY A 96 4.58 4.21 15.45
CA GLY A 96 4.58 2.78 15.69
C GLY A 96 4.46 1.94 14.42
N LEU A 97 4.49 0.61 14.59
CA LEU A 97 4.31 -0.33 13.49
C LEU A 97 2.89 -0.25 12.94
N TYR A 98 2.74 -0.02 11.66
CA TYR A 98 1.43 0.02 11.01
C TYR A 98 0.87 -1.41 10.83
N PRO A 99 -0.29 -1.73 11.41
CA PRO A 99 -0.78 -3.11 11.53
C PRO A 99 -1.56 -3.59 10.31
N LEU A 100 -1.22 -3.16 9.11
CA LEU A 100 -1.82 -3.67 7.88
C LEU A 100 -1.06 -4.89 7.36
N GLY A 101 -1.78 -5.94 6.98
CA GLY A 101 -1.23 -7.19 6.48
C GLY A 101 -0.47 -7.02 5.17
N SER A 102 -1.16 -7.16 4.05
CA SER A 102 -0.54 -7.14 2.70
C SER A 102 0.10 -5.80 2.32
N CYS A 103 -0.28 -4.71 2.95
CA CYS A 103 0.22 -3.36 2.67
C CYS A 103 0.94 -2.75 3.88
N THR A 104 1.74 -3.53 4.60
CA THR A 104 2.51 -3.02 5.74
C THR A 104 3.32 -1.79 5.33
N MET A 105 3.01 -0.66 5.94
CA MET A 105 3.77 0.57 5.71
C MET A 105 5.07 0.53 6.50
N LYS A 106 6.19 0.64 5.81
CA LYS A 106 7.53 0.62 6.41
C LYS A 106 7.94 2.03 6.80
N HIS A 107 8.79 2.12 7.83
CA HIS A 107 9.44 3.38 8.14
C HIS A 107 10.23 3.86 6.91
N ASN A 108 10.04 5.11 6.52
CA ASN A 108 10.84 5.75 5.48
C ASN A 108 11.99 6.54 6.11
N PRO A 109 13.26 6.13 5.94
CA PRO A 109 14.39 6.89 6.47
C PRO A 109 14.38 8.33 5.98
N ARG A 110 14.60 9.28 6.89
CA ARG A 110 14.61 10.73 6.54
C ARG A 110 15.68 11.09 5.51
N LEU A 111 16.73 10.28 5.39
CA LEU A 111 17.72 10.42 4.34
C LEU A 111 17.10 10.27 2.94
N ASN A 112 16.19 9.32 2.77
CA ASN A 112 15.50 9.10 1.49
C ASN A 112 14.75 10.36 1.05
N GLU A 113 14.02 11.00 1.98
CA GLU A 113 13.31 12.25 1.73
C GLU A 113 14.26 13.38 1.32
N LYS A 114 15.41 13.48 2.00
CA LYS A 114 16.44 14.47 1.69
C LYS A 114 17.03 14.26 0.31
N MET A 115 17.32 13.02 -0.06
CA MET A 115 17.90 12.70 -1.38
C MET A 115 16.88 12.91 -2.50
N ALA A 116 15.63 12.50 -2.30
CA ALA A 116 14.57 12.68 -3.30
C ALA A 116 14.30 14.15 -3.67
N ARG A 117 14.59 15.07 -2.74
CA ARG A 117 14.41 16.53 -2.97
C ARG A 117 15.59 17.19 -3.65
N LEU A 118 16.68 16.49 -3.92
CA LEU A 118 17.78 17.06 -4.70
C LEU A 118 17.28 17.42 -6.11
N PRO A 119 17.69 18.59 -6.67
CA PRO A 119 17.21 19.03 -7.99
C PRO A 119 17.41 17.99 -9.10
N GLY A 120 18.52 17.21 -9.01
CA GLY A 120 18.79 16.12 -9.97
C GLY A 120 17.81 14.94 -9.89
N PHE A 121 16.92 14.90 -8.90
CA PHE A 121 15.85 13.90 -8.78
C PHE A 121 14.45 14.54 -8.77
N GLY A 122 14.27 15.64 -8.02
CA GLY A 122 12.97 16.30 -7.85
C GLY A 122 12.52 17.10 -9.05
N ASP A 123 13.45 17.69 -9.79
CA ASP A 123 13.17 18.63 -10.88
C ASP A 123 13.36 18.02 -12.28
N ILE A 124 13.41 16.69 -12.37
CA ILE A 124 13.52 16.00 -13.67
C ILE A 124 12.14 15.59 -14.20
N HIS A 125 12.05 15.43 -15.52
CA HIS A 125 10.83 15.00 -16.19
C HIS A 125 11.02 13.61 -16.81
N PRO A 126 10.01 12.70 -16.78
CA PRO A 126 10.11 11.35 -17.35
C PRO A 126 10.48 11.29 -18.83
N LEU A 127 10.09 12.30 -19.60
CA LEU A 127 10.41 12.41 -21.04
C LEU A 127 11.64 13.27 -21.33
N GLN A 128 12.40 13.64 -20.31
CA GLN A 128 13.65 14.39 -20.48
C GLN A 128 14.68 13.53 -21.22
N PRO A 129 15.51 14.12 -22.11
CA PRO A 129 16.54 13.35 -22.81
C PRO A 129 17.46 12.59 -21.85
N GLN A 130 17.65 11.30 -22.08
CA GLN A 130 18.41 10.40 -21.19
C GLN A 130 19.80 10.93 -20.84
N LYS A 131 20.48 11.58 -21.81
CA LYS A 131 21.82 12.16 -21.58
C LYS A 131 21.87 13.19 -20.44
N THR A 132 20.73 13.77 -20.07
CA THR A 132 20.64 14.79 -19.02
C THR A 132 20.25 14.24 -17.64
N VAL A 133 19.95 12.93 -17.54
CA VAL A 133 19.44 12.27 -16.33
C VAL A 133 20.21 10.98 -15.98
N GLN A 134 21.48 10.93 -16.36
CA GLN A 134 22.32 9.72 -16.17
C GLN A 134 22.42 9.26 -14.72
N GLY A 135 22.46 10.19 -13.75
CA GLY A 135 22.47 9.84 -12.33
C GLY A 135 21.19 9.15 -11.85
N ALA A 136 20.03 9.59 -12.34
CA ALA A 136 18.75 8.93 -12.03
C ALA A 136 18.66 7.53 -12.66
N ILE A 137 19.15 7.38 -13.89
CA ILE A 137 19.21 6.08 -14.58
C ILE A 137 20.14 5.13 -13.81
N ALA A 138 21.34 5.58 -13.43
CA ALA A 138 22.29 4.76 -12.66
C ALA A 138 21.72 4.30 -11.31
N LEU A 139 20.94 5.17 -10.64
CA LEU A 139 20.24 4.80 -9.40
C LEU A 139 19.22 3.68 -9.65
N MET A 140 18.43 3.79 -10.72
CA MET A 140 17.44 2.76 -11.09
C MET A 140 18.12 1.44 -11.48
N GLU A 141 19.20 1.48 -12.22
CA GLU A 141 19.99 0.29 -12.61
C GLU A 141 20.59 -0.42 -11.38
N ALA A 142 21.15 0.35 -10.44
CA ALA A 142 21.68 -0.20 -9.20
C ALA A 142 20.56 -0.84 -8.36
N LEU A 143 19.42 -0.18 -8.22
CA LEU A 143 18.25 -0.74 -7.51
C LEU A 143 17.76 -2.03 -8.20
N ALA A 144 17.67 -2.03 -9.52
CA ALA A 144 17.28 -3.23 -10.28
C ALA A 144 18.25 -4.39 -10.01
N GLY A 145 19.56 -4.11 -10.02
CA GLY A 145 20.59 -5.09 -9.70
C GLY A 145 20.42 -5.69 -8.29
N TYR A 146 20.21 -4.85 -7.29
CA TYR A 146 19.99 -5.31 -5.91
C TYR A 146 18.73 -6.17 -5.78
N LEU A 147 17.64 -5.79 -6.45
CA LEU A 147 16.40 -6.57 -6.42
C LEU A 147 16.57 -7.93 -7.10
N MET A 148 17.26 -8.00 -8.22
CA MET A 148 17.57 -9.27 -8.90
C MET A 148 18.43 -10.17 -8.01
N GLU A 149 19.45 -9.63 -7.36
CA GLU A 149 20.31 -10.37 -6.43
C GLU A 149 19.50 -10.94 -5.26
N LEU A 150 18.66 -10.12 -4.62
CA LEU A 150 17.87 -10.53 -3.46
C LEU A 150 16.80 -11.57 -3.77
N THR A 151 16.23 -11.53 -4.97
CA THR A 151 15.10 -12.40 -5.35
C THR A 151 15.53 -13.61 -6.18
N GLY A 152 16.75 -13.63 -6.68
CA GLY A 152 17.22 -14.64 -7.63
C GLY A 152 16.55 -14.54 -9.01
N MET A 153 15.80 -13.48 -9.29
CA MET A 153 15.12 -13.27 -10.56
C MET A 153 16.08 -12.72 -11.61
N LYS A 154 15.85 -13.08 -12.88
CA LYS A 154 16.69 -12.67 -14.01
C LYS A 154 16.39 -11.28 -14.54
N ALA A 155 15.25 -10.73 -14.20
CA ALA A 155 14.81 -9.41 -14.64
C ALA A 155 13.90 -8.77 -13.60
N VAL A 156 13.83 -7.46 -13.62
CA VAL A 156 12.95 -6.66 -12.75
C VAL A 156 12.37 -5.48 -13.54
N THR A 157 11.17 -5.07 -13.19
CA THR A 157 10.60 -3.79 -13.64
C THR A 157 10.38 -2.88 -12.44
N LEU A 158 10.76 -1.61 -12.57
CA LEU A 158 10.52 -0.57 -11.57
C LEU A 158 9.30 0.31 -11.90
N SER A 159 8.54 -0.06 -12.95
CA SER A 159 7.36 0.70 -13.40
C SER A 159 6.12 0.55 -12.51
N PRO A 160 5.87 -0.57 -11.82
CA PRO A 160 4.71 -0.71 -10.94
C PRO A 160 4.66 0.36 -9.86
N LYS A 161 3.46 0.93 -9.62
CA LYS A 161 3.23 2.00 -8.64
C LYS A 161 2.55 1.49 -7.36
N ALA A 162 2.04 0.26 -7.39
CA ALA A 162 1.38 -0.39 -6.27
C ALA A 162 1.56 -1.91 -6.36
N GLY A 163 1.25 -2.66 -5.29
CA GLY A 163 1.29 -4.11 -5.28
C GLY A 163 0.47 -4.73 -6.41
N ALA A 164 -0.75 -4.24 -6.62
CA ALA A 164 -1.62 -4.70 -7.71
C ALA A 164 -1.00 -4.55 -9.11
N HIS A 165 -0.18 -3.52 -9.34
CA HIS A 165 0.54 -3.36 -10.61
C HIS A 165 1.67 -4.38 -10.76
N GLY A 166 2.32 -4.76 -9.66
CA GLY A 166 3.32 -5.82 -9.67
C GLY A 166 2.70 -7.18 -10.01
N GLU A 167 1.56 -7.49 -9.40
CA GLU A 167 0.78 -8.70 -9.72
C GLU A 167 0.37 -8.72 -11.19
N LEU A 168 -0.16 -7.61 -11.71
CA LEU A 168 -0.54 -7.47 -13.11
C LEU A 168 0.65 -7.65 -14.04
N ALA A 169 1.80 -7.05 -13.73
CA ALA A 169 3.03 -7.21 -14.52
C ALA A 169 3.49 -8.67 -14.56
N GLY A 170 3.45 -9.38 -13.42
CA GLY A 170 3.75 -10.82 -13.35
C GLY A 170 2.79 -11.64 -14.22
N MET A 171 1.48 -11.40 -14.10
CA MET A 171 0.48 -12.11 -14.90
C MET A 171 0.58 -11.81 -16.40
N LEU A 172 0.96 -10.58 -16.80
CA LEU A 172 1.27 -10.25 -18.19
C LEU A 172 2.47 -11.05 -18.71
N CYS A 173 3.52 -11.19 -17.91
CA CYS A 173 4.68 -12.01 -18.28
C CYS A 173 4.30 -13.48 -18.43
N ILE A 174 3.54 -14.04 -17.49
CA ILE A 174 3.06 -15.43 -17.53
C ILE A 174 2.21 -15.66 -18.78
N LYS A 175 1.26 -14.76 -19.05
CA LYS A 175 0.44 -14.84 -20.26
C LYS A 175 1.27 -14.80 -21.53
N ALA A 176 2.19 -13.87 -21.64
CA ALA A 176 3.06 -13.75 -22.79
C ALA A 176 3.93 -15.00 -22.99
N ALA A 177 4.42 -15.61 -21.93
CA ALA A 177 5.19 -16.87 -21.99
C ALA A 177 4.33 -18.02 -22.50
N HIS A 178 3.11 -18.18 -22.00
CA HIS A 178 2.17 -19.19 -22.50
C HIS A 178 1.79 -18.96 -23.96
N ASP A 179 1.48 -17.73 -24.34
CA ASP A 179 1.14 -17.38 -25.73
C ASP A 179 2.30 -17.67 -26.68
N ALA A 180 3.56 -17.34 -26.29
CA ALA A 180 4.76 -17.64 -27.08
C ALA A 180 5.01 -19.13 -27.26
N ASN A 181 4.64 -19.95 -26.27
CA ASN A 181 4.75 -21.40 -26.30
C ASN A 181 3.53 -22.09 -26.95
N GLY A 182 2.54 -21.33 -27.45
CA GLY A 182 1.30 -21.88 -28.02
C GLY A 182 0.39 -22.57 -26.99
N SER A 183 0.59 -22.32 -25.72
CA SER A 183 -0.17 -22.90 -24.61
C SER A 183 -1.50 -22.18 -24.41
N LYS A 184 -2.59 -22.94 -24.36
CA LYS A 184 -3.96 -22.41 -24.17
C LYS A 184 -4.47 -22.59 -22.75
N ARG A 185 -3.59 -22.42 -21.76
CA ARG A 185 -3.98 -22.52 -20.37
C ARG A 185 -4.87 -21.34 -19.96
N SER A 186 -5.93 -21.60 -19.20
CA SER A 186 -6.98 -20.63 -18.92
C SER A 186 -7.35 -20.49 -17.45
N VAL A 187 -6.72 -21.23 -16.55
CA VAL A 187 -7.04 -21.28 -15.14
C VAL A 187 -5.87 -20.77 -14.31
N VAL A 188 -6.17 -19.92 -13.31
CA VAL A 188 -5.22 -19.51 -12.28
C VAL A 188 -5.71 -20.01 -10.92
N LEU A 189 -4.83 -20.67 -10.19
CA LEU A 189 -5.10 -21.15 -8.84
C LEU A 189 -4.88 -19.99 -7.86
N VAL A 190 -5.82 -19.81 -6.92
CA VAL A 190 -5.75 -18.75 -5.91
C VAL A 190 -6.23 -19.31 -4.58
N PRO A 191 -5.46 -19.21 -3.47
CA PRO A 191 -5.92 -19.60 -2.16
C PRO A 191 -7.13 -18.81 -1.69
N ASP A 192 -8.02 -19.44 -0.89
CA ASP A 192 -9.20 -18.79 -0.31
C ASP A 192 -8.84 -17.58 0.56
N SER A 193 -7.69 -17.65 1.24
CA SER A 193 -7.16 -16.58 2.08
C SER A 193 -6.48 -15.45 1.31
N ALA A 194 -6.41 -15.53 -0.02
CA ALA A 194 -5.71 -14.54 -0.83
C ALA A 194 -6.37 -13.16 -0.77
N HIS A 195 -5.56 -12.13 -0.93
CA HIS A 195 -6.05 -10.77 -1.11
C HIS A 195 -6.94 -10.67 -2.37
N GLY A 196 -8.00 -9.89 -2.29
CA GLY A 196 -8.97 -9.75 -3.40
C GLY A 196 -8.38 -9.31 -4.75
N THR A 197 -7.20 -8.67 -4.75
CA THR A 197 -6.48 -8.29 -5.96
C THR A 197 -6.01 -9.52 -6.76
N ASN A 198 -5.68 -10.64 -6.11
CA ASN A 198 -5.20 -11.83 -6.81
C ASN A 198 -6.26 -12.39 -7.78
N PRO A 199 -7.48 -12.75 -7.34
CA PRO A 199 -8.50 -13.22 -8.27
C PRO A 199 -8.94 -12.13 -9.24
N ALA A 200 -8.97 -10.86 -8.83
CA ALA A 200 -9.34 -9.75 -9.70
C ALA A 200 -8.35 -9.58 -10.85
N THR A 201 -7.04 -9.64 -10.58
CA THR A 201 -6.00 -9.56 -11.61
C THR A 201 -6.06 -10.74 -12.58
N ALA A 202 -6.25 -11.97 -12.07
CA ALA A 202 -6.41 -13.15 -12.91
C ALA A 202 -7.62 -12.99 -13.86
N ALA A 203 -8.77 -12.59 -13.32
CA ALA A 203 -9.98 -12.35 -14.12
C ALA A 203 -9.80 -11.21 -15.14
N PHE A 204 -9.13 -10.13 -14.76
CA PHE A 204 -8.81 -9.01 -15.66
C PHE A 204 -7.95 -9.44 -16.85
N MET A 205 -7.05 -10.40 -16.63
CA MET A 205 -6.22 -11.00 -17.69
C MET A 205 -6.94 -12.04 -18.54
N GLY A 206 -8.23 -12.31 -18.26
CA GLY A 206 -9.04 -13.29 -18.99
C GLY A 206 -8.91 -14.73 -18.53
N TYR A 207 -8.31 -14.97 -17.36
CA TYR A 207 -8.24 -16.28 -16.74
C TYR A 207 -9.46 -16.58 -15.88
N SER A 208 -9.86 -17.85 -15.84
CA SER A 208 -10.76 -18.35 -14.81
C SER A 208 -9.99 -18.58 -13.52
N VAL A 209 -10.63 -18.28 -12.40
CA VAL A 209 -10.03 -18.47 -11.08
C VAL A 209 -10.56 -19.78 -10.48
N LYS A 210 -9.62 -20.63 -10.02
CA LYS A 210 -9.94 -21.83 -9.24
C LYS A 210 -9.41 -21.66 -7.83
N SER A 211 -10.33 -21.66 -6.86
CA SER A 211 -9.98 -21.51 -5.45
C SER A 211 -9.30 -22.76 -4.90
N ILE A 212 -8.31 -22.55 -4.04
CA ILE A 212 -7.64 -23.59 -3.26
C ILE A 212 -8.03 -23.38 -1.79
N PRO A 213 -8.62 -24.40 -1.14
CA PRO A 213 -8.99 -24.28 0.26
C PRO A 213 -7.76 -24.14 1.16
N ALA A 214 -7.81 -23.23 2.12
CA ALA A 214 -6.84 -23.15 3.19
C ALA A 214 -7.09 -24.28 4.21
N ARG A 215 -6.03 -24.67 4.92
CA ARG A 215 -6.12 -25.54 6.09
C ARG A 215 -6.73 -24.77 7.27
N ASP A 216 -7.10 -25.49 8.31
CA ASP A 216 -7.63 -24.89 9.54
C ASP A 216 -6.65 -23.92 10.22
N ASP A 217 -5.36 -24.08 9.99
CA ASP A 217 -4.31 -23.17 10.46
C ASP A 217 -4.12 -21.94 9.55
N GLY A 218 -4.83 -21.86 8.44
CA GLY A 218 -4.76 -20.75 7.47
C GLY A 218 -3.65 -20.87 6.43
N THR A 219 -2.93 -21.99 6.37
CA THR A 219 -1.89 -22.26 5.36
C THR A 219 -2.44 -23.02 4.14
N VAL A 220 -1.69 -23.05 3.06
CA VAL A 220 -2.03 -23.80 1.83
C VAL A 220 -1.33 -25.15 1.82
N SER A 221 -2.09 -26.21 1.48
CA SER A 221 -1.55 -27.56 1.35
C SER A 221 -0.96 -27.80 -0.05
N ALA A 222 0.23 -28.37 -0.11
CA ALA A 222 0.80 -28.85 -1.38
C ALA A 222 -0.08 -29.93 -2.04
N ASP A 223 -0.67 -30.84 -1.25
CA ASP A 223 -1.60 -31.83 -1.76
C ASP A 223 -2.86 -31.21 -2.38
N ALA A 224 -3.42 -30.17 -1.76
CA ALA A 224 -4.58 -29.46 -2.31
C ALA A 224 -4.23 -28.75 -3.63
N VAL A 225 -3.06 -28.15 -3.71
CA VAL A 225 -2.56 -27.54 -4.96
C VAL A 225 -2.37 -28.62 -6.02
N LYS A 226 -1.71 -29.71 -5.69
CA LYS A 226 -1.45 -30.84 -6.60
C LYS A 226 -2.74 -31.45 -7.15
N ALA A 227 -3.74 -31.63 -6.29
CA ALA A 227 -5.07 -32.11 -6.70
C ALA A 227 -5.83 -31.12 -7.61
N ALA A 228 -5.48 -29.83 -7.54
CA ALA A 228 -6.08 -28.79 -8.36
C ALA A 228 -5.36 -28.57 -9.69
N LEU A 229 -4.11 -29.05 -9.83
CA LEU A 229 -3.32 -28.91 -11.05
C LEU A 229 -3.95 -29.70 -12.21
N GLY A 230 -3.88 -29.13 -13.39
CA GLY A 230 -4.36 -29.71 -14.63
C GLY A 230 -3.68 -29.09 -15.85
N PRO A 231 -3.89 -29.62 -17.04
CA PRO A 231 -3.29 -29.09 -18.27
C PRO A 231 -3.79 -27.69 -18.64
N ASP A 232 -4.88 -27.27 -18.04
CA ASP A 232 -5.52 -25.96 -18.19
C ASP A 232 -5.01 -24.90 -17.20
N VAL A 233 -4.25 -25.30 -16.18
CA VAL A 233 -3.70 -24.39 -15.17
C VAL A 233 -2.51 -23.63 -15.73
N ALA A 234 -2.63 -22.31 -15.75
CA ALA A 234 -1.59 -21.39 -16.24
C ALA A 234 -0.61 -20.93 -15.13
N ALA A 235 -1.14 -20.74 -13.93
CA ALA A 235 -0.35 -20.20 -12.81
C ALA A 235 -1.02 -20.46 -11.47
N ILE A 236 -0.28 -20.24 -10.40
CA ILE A 236 -0.78 -20.02 -9.05
C ILE A 236 -0.38 -18.63 -8.58
N MET A 237 -1.28 -17.94 -7.89
CA MET A 237 -0.97 -16.68 -7.18
C MET A 237 -0.92 -16.98 -5.69
N LEU A 238 0.28 -17.02 -5.14
CA LEU A 238 0.53 -17.34 -3.74
C LEU A 238 1.24 -16.17 -3.06
N THR A 239 0.71 -15.71 -1.93
CA THR A 239 1.31 -14.66 -1.11
C THR A 239 2.10 -15.32 0.03
N ASN A 240 3.34 -14.92 0.24
CA ASN A 240 4.17 -15.43 1.32
C ASN A 240 5.02 -14.31 1.97
N PRO A 241 4.85 -13.97 3.25
CA PRO A 241 3.80 -14.47 4.17
C PRO A 241 2.38 -14.21 3.63
N ASN A 242 1.44 -15.11 3.96
CA ASN A 242 0.06 -15.00 3.48
C ASN A 242 -0.73 -13.89 4.19
N THR A 243 -1.96 -13.65 3.78
CA THR A 243 -2.81 -12.59 4.36
C THR A 243 -3.16 -12.80 5.83
N CYS A 244 -3.01 -14.01 6.35
CA CYS A 244 -3.15 -14.33 7.78
C CYS A 244 -1.86 -14.04 8.58
N GLY A 245 -0.78 -13.59 7.93
CA GLY A 245 0.51 -13.31 8.55
C GLY A 245 1.38 -14.56 8.77
N LEU A 246 1.08 -15.66 8.11
CA LEU A 246 1.76 -16.94 8.24
C LEU A 246 2.67 -17.19 7.03
N PHE A 247 3.86 -17.76 7.28
CA PHE A 247 4.67 -18.31 6.21
C PHE A 247 4.06 -19.62 5.71
N GLU A 248 4.04 -19.79 4.40
CA GLU A 248 3.61 -21.03 3.76
C GLU A 248 4.73 -22.09 3.87
N PRO A 249 4.60 -23.09 4.75
CA PRO A 249 5.69 -24.02 5.01
C PRO A 249 6.00 -24.91 3.81
N GLU A 250 5.02 -25.16 2.97
CA GLU A 250 5.13 -26.05 1.79
C GLU A 250 5.37 -25.28 0.48
N VAL A 251 5.72 -23.97 0.55
CA VAL A 251 5.88 -23.14 -0.66
C VAL A 251 6.86 -23.69 -1.68
N VAL A 252 7.95 -24.32 -1.23
CA VAL A 252 8.96 -24.91 -2.11
C VAL A 252 8.41 -26.13 -2.86
N GLU A 253 7.63 -26.95 -2.17
CA GLU A 253 6.97 -28.12 -2.76
C GLU A 253 5.89 -27.69 -3.75
N ILE A 254 5.04 -26.74 -3.36
CA ILE A 254 4.02 -26.13 -4.22
C ILE A 254 4.66 -25.59 -5.51
N ALA A 255 5.74 -24.81 -5.39
CA ALA A 255 6.42 -24.23 -6.56
C ALA A 255 6.96 -25.32 -7.49
N ARG A 256 7.59 -26.37 -6.93
CA ARG A 256 8.10 -27.50 -7.70
C ARG A 256 6.99 -28.22 -8.47
N ASP A 257 5.86 -28.52 -7.81
CA ASP A 257 4.76 -29.25 -8.43
C ASP A 257 4.05 -28.41 -9.50
N VAL A 258 3.88 -27.12 -9.29
CA VAL A 258 3.34 -26.17 -10.27
C VAL A 258 4.24 -26.08 -11.50
N HIS A 259 5.55 -25.92 -11.31
CA HIS A 259 6.51 -25.90 -12.42
C HIS A 259 6.57 -27.23 -13.17
N ALA A 260 6.51 -28.36 -12.48
CA ALA A 260 6.48 -29.67 -13.10
C ALA A 260 5.22 -29.89 -13.97
N ALA A 261 4.10 -29.27 -13.60
CA ALA A 261 2.87 -29.25 -14.39
C ALA A 261 2.93 -28.28 -15.58
N GLY A 262 3.99 -27.50 -15.72
CA GLY A 262 4.20 -26.51 -16.78
C GLY A 262 3.41 -25.22 -16.57
N ALA A 263 3.02 -24.91 -15.34
CA ALA A 263 2.36 -23.68 -14.96
C ALA A 263 3.34 -22.71 -14.31
#